data_feb9561a58c8346e5de3891a4ca651d7
#
_entry.id   feb9561a58c8346e5de3891a4ca651d7
#
_cell.length_a   1.000
_cell.length_b   1.000
_cell.length_c   1.000
_cell.angle_alpha   90.00
_cell.angle_beta   90.00
_cell.angle_gamma   90.00
#
_symmetry.space_group_name_H-M   'P 1'
#
loop_
_entity.id
_entity.type
_entity.pdbx_description
1 polymer ?
#
loop_
_entity_poly.entity_id
_entity_poly.type
_entity_poly.pdbx_seq_one_letter_code
_entity_poly.pdbx_strand_id
1 'polypeptide(L)'
;MAKPAARLTDLNACPKTGHGTNATTSGSPNVLINGLPTLRVGDSTACGDAVAEGISCILINGQPIAFLGSATAHGGIIITGSGDVVVGTQSGSAPFTAPEVLPRHSEQYQLIDSNTGQPVEDALYCVECADGQRFVGYTNAYGNTERVFTKDPQAVIVRWGRDAAKHLKQQGISF
;
A
#
# COMPACT_ATOMS: atom_id res chain seq x y z
N MET A 1 7.04 -21.65 4.05
CA MET A 1 5.99 -21.90 3.03
C MET A 1 4.75 -21.11 3.41
N ALA A 2 4.10 -20.50 2.41
CA ALA A 2 2.82 -19.81 2.62
C ALA A 2 1.68 -20.84 2.72
N LYS A 3 0.75 -20.64 3.65
CA LYS A 3 -0.41 -21.51 3.87
C LYS A 3 -1.69 -20.64 3.95
N PRO A 4 -2.86 -21.14 3.53
CA PRO A 4 -4.12 -20.44 3.72
C PRO A 4 -4.34 -19.98 5.16
N ALA A 5 -4.74 -18.73 5.37
CA ALA A 5 -5.12 -18.24 6.69
C ALA A 5 -6.42 -18.89 7.16
N ALA A 6 -6.50 -19.27 8.43
CA ALA A 6 -7.70 -19.86 9.00
C ALA A 6 -8.64 -18.79 9.59
N ARG A 7 -9.95 -19.08 9.57
CA ARG A 7 -11.02 -18.14 9.93
C ARG A 7 -12.08 -18.85 10.79
N LEU A 8 -12.93 -18.05 11.40
CA LEU A 8 -14.18 -18.55 12.00
C LEU A 8 -14.96 -19.38 10.98
N THR A 9 -15.55 -20.48 11.38
CA THR A 9 -16.25 -21.51 10.60
C THR A 9 -15.37 -22.43 9.76
N ASP A 10 -14.08 -22.20 9.67
CA ASP A 10 -13.15 -23.17 9.07
C ASP A 10 -13.13 -24.46 9.89
N LEU A 11 -12.88 -25.57 9.22
CA LEU A 11 -13.08 -26.90 9.81
C LEU A 11 -11.82 -27.40 10.53
N ASN A 12 -12.03 -28.04 11.66
CA ASN A 12 -11.07 -28.83 12.44
C ASN A 12 -11.37 -30.31 12.28
N ALA A 13 -10.34 -31.11 11.99
CA ALA A 13 -10.41 -32.57 12.07
C ALA A 13 -9.87 -33.02 13.43
N CYS A 14 -10.76 -33.33 14.36
CA CYS A 14 -10.40 -33.75 15.71
C CYS A 14 -10.36 -35.30 15.79
N PRO A 15 -9.23 -35.92 16.21
CA PRO A 15 -9.09 -37.36 16.28
C PRO A 15 -9.76 -37.98 17.54
N LYS A 16 -10.20 -37.17 18.50
CA LYS A 16 -10.79 -37.64 19.70
C LYS A 16 -12.15 -38.33 19.45
N THR A 17 -12.36 -39.48 20.05
CA THR A 17 -13.57 -40.29 19.86
C THR A 17 -14.84 -39.45 20.06
N GLY A 18 -15.72 -39.46 19.05
CA GLY A 18 -17.00 -38.75 19.07
C GLY A 18 -16.91 -37.28 18.62
N HIS A 19 -15.70 -36.73 18.34
CA HIS A 19 -15.55 -35.32 17.97
C HIS A 19 -15.56 -35.08 16.45
N GLY A 20 -14.88 -35.93 15.66
CA GLY A 20 -14.89 -35.87 14.21
C GLY A 20 -14.49 -34.51 13.63
N THR A 21 -15.04 -34.22 12.43
CA THR A 21 -14.86 -32.92 11.77
C THR A 21 -15.89 -31.94 12.31
N ASN A 22 -15.42 -30.77 12.76
CA ASN A 22 -16.27 -29.73 13.34
C ASN A 22 -15.71 -28.33 13.03
N ALA A 23 -16.56 -27.31 13.14
CA ALA A 23 -16.19 -25.93 12.83
C ALA A 23 -15.48 -25.23 13.99
N THR A 24 -14.66 -24.25 13.68
CA THR A 24 -14.15 -23.26 14.64
C THR A 24 -15.28 -22.32 15.06
N THR A 25 -15.32 -21.94 16.34
CA THR A 25 -16.44 -21.22 16.95
C THR A 25 -16.07 -19.85 17.55
N SER A 26 -14.78 -19.53 17.61
CA SER A 26 -14.31 -18.21 18.00
C SER A 26 -13.25 -17.68 17.04
N GLY A 27 -12.92 -16.39 17.12
CA GLY A 27 -11.95 -15.72 16.29
C GLY A 27 -11.72 -14.28 16.75
N SER A 28 -10.92 -13.53 16.01
CA SER A 28 -10.66 -12.13 16.28
C SER A 28 -11.94 -11.30 16.25
N PRO A 29 -12.17 -10.40 17.23
CA PRO A 29 -13.38 -9.57 17.25
C PRO A 29 -13.40 -8.45 16.21
N ASN A 30 -12.24 -8.08 15.65
CA ASN A 30 -12.08 -6.88 14.81
C ASN A 30 -11.13 -7.05 13.63
N VAL A 31 -10.51 -8.21 13.46
CA VAL A 31 -9.67 -8.51 12.29
C VAL A 31 -10.34 -9.60 11.47
N LEU A 32 -10.71 -9.28 10.25
CA LEU A 32 -11.47 -10.16 9.37
C LEU A 32 -10.65 -10.57 8.13
N ILE A 33 -10.83 -11.81 7.71
CA ILE A 33 -10.34 -12.35 6.45
C ILE A 33 -11.56 -12.83 5.64
N ASN A 34 -11.78 -12.27 4.46
CA ASN A 34 -12.97 -12.53 3.62
C ASN A 34 -14.30 -12.32 4.38
N GLY A 35 -14.36 -11.29 5.25
CA GLY A 35 -15.54 -11.00 6.05
C GLY A 35 -15.74 -11.89 7.27
N LEU A 36 -14.88 -12.89 7.52
CA LEU A 36 -14.94 -13.79 8.68
C LEU A 36 -13.84 -13.45 9.69
N PRO A 37 -14.13 -13.53 11.00
CA PRO A 37 -13.13 -13.38 12.07
C PRO A 37 -11.89 -14.27 11.83
N THR A 38 -10.71 -13.68 11.90
CA THR A 38 -9.44 -14.41 11.78
C THR A 38 -9.25 -15.36 12.94
N LEU A 39 -8.89 -16.61 12.68
CA LEU A 39 -8.60 -17.62 13.69
C LEU A 39 -7.19 -17.44 14.27
N ARG A 40 -7.04 -17.64 15.59
CA ARG A 40 -5.78 -17.43 16.33
C ARG A 40 -5.50 -18.58 17.27
N VAL A 41 -4.28 -18.67 17.74
CA VAL A 41 -3.96 -19.58 18.87
C VAL A 41 -4.84 -19.23 20.07
N GLY A 42 -5.44 -20.25 20.69
CA GLY A 42 -6.38 -20.15 21.80
C GLY A 42 -7.86 -20.06 21.38
N ASP A 43 -8.17 -19.81 20.11
CA ASP A 43 -9.56 -19.81 19.64
C ASP A 43 -10.16 -21.22 19.62
N SER A 44 -11.46 -21.32 19.88
CA SER A 44 -12.18 -22.56 20.18
C SER A 44 -12.80 -23.21 18.93
N THR A 45 -13.06 -24.51 19.02
CA THR A 45 -13.83 -25.27 18.06
C THR A 45 -15.12 -25.83 18.70
N ALA A 46 -16.06 -26.27 17.86
CA ALA A 46 -17.37 -26.77 18.35
C ALA A 46 -17.29 -28.00 19.23
N CYS A 47 -16.21 -28.77 19.17
CA CYS A 47 -16.03 -29.94 20.06
C CYS A 47 -15.29 -29.60 21.36
N GLY A 48 -15.10 -28.32 21.67
CA GLY A 48 -14.42 -27.89 22.90
C GLY A 48 -12.86 -27.98 22.79
N ASP A 49 -12.33 -28.16 21.60
CA ASP A 49 -10.90 -28.12 21.33
C ASP A 49 -10.45 -26.65 21.15
N ALA A 50 -9.16 -26.40 21.20
CA ALA A 50 -8.58 -25.09 20.98
C ALA A 50 -7.40 -25.16 20.00
N VAL A 51 -7.22 -24.09 19.21
CA VAL A 51 -6.05 -23.95 18.33
C VAL A 51 -4.78 -23.85 19.17
N ALA A 52 -3.81 -24.69 18.92
CA ALA A 52 -2.55 -24.78 19.67
C ALA A 52 -1.33 -24.27 18.87
N GLU A 53 -1.44 -24.16 17.55
CA GLU A 53 -0.35 -23.75 16.68
C GLU A 53 -0.74 -22.55 15.82
N GLY A 54 0.20 -21.59 15.68
CA GLY A 54 0.06 -20.42 14.84
C GLY A 54 1.42 -19.86 14.42
N ILE A 55 1.41 -18.86 13.54
CA ILE A 55 2.63 -18.18 13.08
C ILE A 55 3.00 -17.08 14.08
N SER A 56 4.05 -17.29 14.84
CA SER A 56 4.47 -16.41 15.95
C SER A 56 4.86 -14.99 15.53
N CYS A 57 5.27 -14.78 14.28
CA CYS A 57 5.63 -13.46 13.76
C CYS A 57 4.44 -12.68 13.18
N ILE A 58 3.24 -13.26 13.12
CA ILE A 58 2.02 -12.59 12.66
C ILE A 58 1.00 -12.65 13.82
N LEU A 59 0.83 -11.51 14.49
CA LEU A 59 -0.04 -11.43 15.65
C LEU A 59 -1.36 -10.71 15.33
N ILE A 60 -2.46 -11.33 15.69
CA ILE A 60 -3.81 -10.77 15.60
C ILE A 60 -4.31 -10.55 17.03
N ASN A 61 -4.45 -9.29 17.44
CA ASN A 61 -4.77 -8.92 18.82
C ASN A 61 -3.83 -9.56 19.86
N GLY A 62 -2.54 -9.65 19.53
CA GLY A 62 -1.51 -10.22 20.38
C GLY A 62 -1.42 -11.75 20.38
N GLN A 63 -2.25 -12.46 19.62
CA GLN A 63 -2.23 -13.91 19.47
C GLN A 63 -1.72 -14.32 18.08
N PRO A 64 -0.89 -15.38 17.96
CA PRO A 64 -0.43 -15.87 16.66
C PRO A 64 -1.58 -16.29 15.76
N ILE A 65 -1.51 -15.91 14.47
CA ILE A 65 -2.52 -16.29 13.49
C ILE A 65 -2.48 -17.78 13.18
N ALA A 66 -3.64 -18.41 13.09
CA ALA A 66 -3.80 -19.79 12.67
C ALA A 66 -3.88 -19.92 11.14
N PHE A 67 -3.57 -21.10 10.64
CA PHE A 67 -3.50 -21.41 9.21
C PHE A 67 -3.99 -22.83 8.91
N LEU A 68 -4.20 -23.15 7.66
CA LEU A 68 -4.50 -24.51 7.19
C LEU A 68 -3.38 -25.46 7.59
N GLY A 69 -3.68 -26.41 8.48
CA GLY A 69 -2.73 -27.35 9.06
C GLY A 69 -2.27 -26.99 10.46
N SER A 70 -2.75 -25.87 11.06
CA SER A 70 -2.49 -25.57 12.48
C SER A 70 -2.98 -26.69 13.38
N ALA A 71 -2.13 -27.13 14.31
CA ALA A 71 -2.46 -28.15 15.30
C ALA A 71 -3.47 -27.62 16.34
N THR A 72 -4.28 -28.53 16.90
CA THR A 72 -5.22 -28.25 17.98
C THR A 72 -4.90 -29.08 19.22
N ALA A 73 -5.38 -28.65 20.39
CA ALA A 73 -5.01 -29.26 21.69
C ALA A 73 -5.44 -30.72 21.85
N HIS A 74 -6.47 -31.16 21.13
CA HIS A 74 -6.88 -32.57 21.12
C HIS A 74 -6.05 -33.43 20.11
N GLY A 75 -4.98 -32.88 19.51
CA GLY A 75 -4.18 -33.56 18.50
C GLY A 75 -4.78 -33.53 17.09
N GLY A 76 -5.77 -32.69 16.87
CA GLY A 76 -6.37 -32.44 15.56
C GLY A 76 -5.63 -31.38 14.76
N ILE A 77 -6.16 -31.05 13.58
CA ILE A 77 -5.63 -30.03 12.68
C ILE A 77 -6.74 -29.24 12.02
N ILE A 78 -6.48 -27.97 11.71
CA ILE A 78 -7.35 -27.14 10.88
C ILE A 78 -7.23 -27.60 9.41
N ILE A 79 -8.34 -27.97 8.77
CA ILE A 79 -8.37 -28.59 7.43
C ILE A 79 -8.98 -27.71 6.36
N THR A 80 -9.46 -26.51 6.68
CA THR A 80 -9.87 -25.50 5.69
C THR A 80 -9.28 -24.13 6.02
N GLY A 81 -9.37 -23.19 5.09
CA GLY A 81 -8.82 -21.83 5.24
C GLY A 81 -9.22 -20.94 4.07
N SER A 82 -8.74 -19.72 4.06
CA SER A 82 -8.97 -18.74 2.99
C SER A 82 -8.47 -19.24 1.63
N GLY A 83 -9.24 -18.99 0.58
CA GLY A 83 -8.84 -19.33 -0.79
C GLY A 83 -7.84 -18.35 -1.42
N ASP A 84 -7.70 -17.15 -0.87
CA ASP A 84 -6.94 -16.04 -1.45
C ASP A 84 -6.01 -15.33 -0.46
N VAL A 85 -6.20 -15.50 0.85
CA VAL A 85 -5.31 -14.94 1.87
C VAL A 85 -4.39 -16.04 2.39
N VAL A 86 -3.09 -15.87 2.15
CA VAL A 86 -2.07 -16.80 2.61
C VAL A 86 -1.18 -16.14 3.66
N VAL A 87 -0.76 -16.93 4.65
CA VAL A 87 0.16 -16.54 5.71
C VAL A 87 1.34 -17.50 5.78
N GLY A 88 2.49 -17.02 6.20
CA GLY A 88 3.67 -17.88 6.29
C GLY A 88 4.90 -17.13 6.72
N THR A 89 5.87 -17.88 7.22
CA THR A 89 7.23 -17.40 7.40
C THR A 89 7.95 -17.55 6.07
N GLN A 90 8.06 -16.48 5.32
CA GLN A 90 9.05 -16.41 4.26
C GLN A 90 10.38 -16.02 4.93
N SER A 91 11.29 -16.97 5.06
CA SER A 91 12.71 -16.66 5.27
C SER A 91 13.37 -16.28 3.93
N GLY A 92 12.81 -15.30 3.28
CA GLY A 92 13.36 -14.60 2.16
C GLY A 92 13.10 -13.12 2.46
N SER A 93 14.13 -12.39 2.86
CA SER A 93 14.05 -10.95 2.78
C SER A 93 13.82 -10.63 1.31
N ALA A 94 12.59 -10.36 0.90
CA ALA A 94 12.41 -9.48 -0.24
C ALA A 94 13.29 -8.25 0.06
N PRO A 95 14.18 -7.84 -0.86
CA PRO A 95 14.94 -6.63 -0.63
C PRO A 95 13.93 -5.55 -0.30
N PHE A 96 14.10 -4.94 0.89
CA PHE A 96 13.31 -3.78 1.26
C PHE A 96 13.66 -2.69 0.24
N THR A 97 12.84 -2.57 -0.79
CA THR A 97 12.85 -1.37 -1.62
C THR A 97 12.22 -0.30 -0.75
N ALA A 98 13.06 0.57 -0.20
CA ALA A 98 12.56 1.74 0.50
C ALA A 98 11.51 2.41 -0.40
N PRO A 99 10.32 2.76 0.11
CA PRO A 99 9.38 3.51 -0.68
C PRO A 99 10.13 4.74 -1.21
N GLU A 100 10.04 4.96 -2.52
CA GLU A 100 10.61 6.15 -3.14
C GLU A 100 10.12 7.34 -2.33
N VAL A 101 11.04 8.05 -1.70
CA VAL A 101 10.68 9.20 -0.88
C VAL A 101 10.03 10.19 -1.84
N LEU A 102 8.71 10.32 -1.74
CA LEU A 102 7.98 11.33 -2.51
C LEU A 102 8.68 12.66 -2.31
N PRO A 103 8.92 13.43 -3.38
CA PRO A 103 9.59 14.72 -3.30
C PRO A 103 8.93 15.55 -2.21
N ARG A 104 9.72 16.02 -1.24
CA ARG A 104 9.21 16.72 -0.05
C ARG A 104 8.78 18.15 -0.35
N HIS A 105 9.20 18.69 -1.47
CA HIS A 105 8.94 20.06 -1.89
C HIS A 105 8.25 20.05 -3.23
N SER A 106 7.17 20.81 -3.33
CA SER A 106 6.45 20.96 -4.59
C SER A 106 5.88 22.35 -4.72
N GLU A 107 6.05 22.94 -5.89
CA GLU A 107 5.53 24.28 -6.23
C GLU A 107 4.72 24.20 -7.53
N GLN A 108 3.75 25.06 -7.65
CA GLN A 108 2.97 25.28 -8.85
C GLN A 108 2.90 26.78 -9.12
N TYR A 109 3.17 27.19 -10.33
CA TYR A 109 3.21 28.62 -10.71
C TYR A 109 1.98 28.96 -11.51
N GLN A 110 1.43 30.15 -11.27
CA GLN A 110 0.27 30.67 -11.99
C GLN A 110 0.67 31.92 -12.77
N LEU A 111 0.34 31.96 -14.05
CA LEU A 111 0.48 33.13 -14.87
C LEU A 111 -0.85 33.90 -14.91
N ILE A 112 -0.80 35.17 -14.47
CA ILE A 112 -1.94 36.10 -14.48
C ILE A 112 -1.56 37.29 -15.36
N ASP A 113 -2.45 37.71 -16.25
CA ASP A 113 -2.29 38.94 -17.03
C ASP A 113 -2.37 40.15 -16.10
N SER A 114 -1.34 40.99 -16.10
CA SER A 114 -1.21 42.12 -15.18
C SER A 114 -2.23 43.27 -15.47
N ASN A 115 -2.79 43.30 -16.66
CA ASN A 115 -3.77 44.36 -17.03
C ASN A 115 -5.20 43.93 -16.72
N THR A 116 -5.55 42.67 -16.93
CA THR A 116 -6.89 42.15 -16.78
C THR A 116 -7.12 41.42 -15.47
N GLY A 117 -6.07 40.97 -14.78
CA GLY A 117 -6.12 40.14 -13.57
C GLY A 117 -6.63 38.72 -13.83
N GLN A 118 -6.74 38.30 -15.09
CA GLN A 118 -7.23 36.98 -15.46
C GLN A 118 -6.09 35.96 -15.65
N PRO A 119 -6.33 34.67 -15.38
CA PRO A 119 -5.40 33.60 -15.72
C PRO A 119 -5.12 33.54 -17.21
N VAL A 120 -3.88 33.28 -17.58
CA VAL A 120 -3.49 33.12 -18.99
C VAL A 120 -3.36 31.64 -19.31
N GLU A 121 -4.26 31.13 -20.13
CA GLU A 121 -4.27 29.76 -20.66
C GLU A 121 -3.33 29.63 -21.86
N ASP A 122 -2.84 28.44 -22.14
CA ASP A 122 -1.98 28.06 -23.26
C ASP A 122 -0.71 28.91 -23.41
N ALA A 123 -0.21 29.47 -22.32
CA ALA A 123 1.07 30.14 -22.30
C ALA A 123 2.21 29.15 -22.10
N LEU A 124 3.17 29.13 -23.05
CA LEU A 124 4.39 28.32 -22.90
C LEU A 124 5.13 28.73 -21.63
N TYR A 125 5.56 27.75 -20.85
CA TYR A 125 6.44 27.97 -19.70
C TYR A 125 7.68 27.07 -19.74
N CYS A 126 8.72 27.53 -19.06
CA CYS A 126 9.90 26.74 -18.74
C CYS A 126 10.29 27.03 -17.28
N VAL A 127 10.27 25.99 -16.43
CA VAL A 127 10.73 26.04 -15.05
C VAL A 127 12.05 25.30 -14.98
N GLU A 128 13.12 25.98 -14.56
CA GLU A 128 14.45 25.38 -14.37
C GLU A 128 14.80 25.36 -12.89
N CYS A 129 15.16 24.21 -12.39
CA CYS A 129 15.60 23.99 -11.02
C CYS A 129 17.13 24.14 -10.92
N ALA A 130 17.63 24.49 -9.72
CA ALA A 130 19.07 24.66 -9.51
C ALA A 130 19.88 23.36 -9.70
N ASP A 131 19.24 22.19 -9.57
CA ASP A 131 19.84 20.87 -9.83
C ASP A 131 19.90 20.50 -11.33
N GLY A 132 19.43 21.39 -12.22
CA GLY A 132 19.39 21.18 -13.66
C GLY A 132 18.13 20.49 -14.18
N GLN A 133 17.19 20.12 -13.31
CA GLN A 133 15.89 19.62 -13.76
C GLN A 133 15.11 20.74 -14.47
N ARG A 134 14.36 20.36 -15.50
CA ARG A 134 13.57 21.30 -16.28
C ARG A 134 12.19 20.75 -16.59
N PHE A 135 11.19 21.62 -16.46
CA PHE A 135 9.78 21.33 -16.74
C PHE A 135 9.30 22.33 -17.80
N VAL A 136 8.81 21.82 -18.91
CA VAL A 136 8.35 22.62 -20.06
C VAL A 136 6.95 22.19 -20.43
N GLY A 137 6.07 23.13 -20.67
CA GLY A 137 4.68 22.88 -21.03
C GLY A 137 3.89 24.14 -21.29
N TYR A 138 2.58 24.00 -21.31
CA TYR A 138 1.65 25.10 -21.48
C TYR A 138 0.75 25.21 -20.25
N THR A 139 0.38 26.43 -19.86
CA THR A 139 -0.53 26.68 -18.74
C THR A 139 -1.92 26.13 -19.06
N ASN A 140 -2.61 25.62 -18.02
CA ASN A 140 -3.99 25.17 -18.13
C ASN A 140 -4.99 26.35 -18.10
N ALA A 141 -6.30 26.06 -18.17
CA ALA A 141 -7.40 27.06 -18.13
C ALA A 141 -7.39 27.99 -16.91
N TYR A 142 -6.69 27.59 -15.85
CA TYR A 142 -6.48 28.41 -14.65
C TYR A 142 -5.15 29.16 -14.64
N GLY A 143 -4.41 29.16 -15.76
CA GLY A 143 -3.09 29.75 -15.87
C GLY A 143 -1.97 29.03 -15.14
N ASN A 144 -2.20 27.81 -14.67
CA ASN A 144 -1.24 27.07 -13.85
C ASN A 144 -0.30 26.22 -14.69
N THR A 145 0.98 26.15 -14.27
CA THR A 145 1.93 25.14 -14.74
C THR A 145 1.58 23.76 -14.22
N GLU A 146 2.25 22.74 -14.70
CA GLU A 146 2.36 21.47 -13.97
C GLU A 146 3.02 21.69 -12.59
N ARG A 147 2.75 20.82 -11.63
CA ARG A 147 3.38 20.88 -10.32
C ARG A 147 4.82 20.37 -10.40
N VAL A 148 5.76 21.20 -10.04
CA VAL A 148 7.19 20.90 -10.01
C VAL A 148 7.55 20.28 -8.66
N PHE A 149 8.24 19.15 -8.68
CA PHE A 149 8.66 18.44 -7.46
C PHE A 149 10.18 18.42 -7.36
N THR A 150 10.70 18.69 -6.15
CA THR A 150 12.13 18.64 -5.87
C THR A 150 12.41 17.88 -4.57
N LYS A 151 13.56 17.23 -4.48
CA LYS A 151 13.96 16.48 -3.27
C LYS A 151 14.23 17.41 -2.09
N ASP A 152 14.87 18.54 -2.37
CA ASP A 152 15.29 19.54 -1.40
C ASP A 152 14.77 20.92 -1.81
N PRO A 153 14.62 21.89 -0.87
CA PRO A 153 14.31 23.25 -1.22
C PRO A 153 15.40 23.82 -2.12
N GLN A 154 15.04 24.32 -3.27
CA GLN A 154 15.99 24.91 -4.20
C GLN A 154 15.41 26.09 -4.95
N ALA A 155 16.28 26.96 -5.45
CA ALA A 155 15.87 28.07 -6.30
C ALA A 155 15.40 27.53 -7.66
N VAL A 156 14.34 28.15 -8.17
CA VAL A 156 13.82 27.88 -9.50
C VAL A 156 13.74 29.16 -10.31
N ILE A 157 13.91 29.05 -11.61
CA ILE A 157 13.75 30.14 -12.58
C ILE A 157 12.56 29.81 -13.45
N VAL A 158 11.52 30.63 -13.42
CA VAL A 158 10.32 30.47 -14.24
C VAL A 158 10.36 31.47 -15.39
N ARG A 159 10.28 30.98 -16.62
CA ARG A 159 10.16 31.80 -17.84
C ARG A 159 8.84 31.53 -18.53
N TRP A 160 8.27 32.56 -19.12
CA TRP A 160 6.95 32.52 -19.73
C TRP A 160 6.97 32.97 -21.19
N GLY A 161 6.11 32.39 -22.02
CA GLY A 161 5.80 32.82 -23.37
C GLY A 161 7.05 32.96 -24.25
N ARG A 162 7.27 34.18 -24.79
CA ARG A 162 8.39 34.45 -25.69
C ARG A 162 9.77 34.28 -25.05
N ASP A 163 9.90 34.58 -23.77
CA ASP A 163 11.15 34.39 -23.03
C ASP A 163 11.48 32.90 -22.87
N ALA A 164 10.48 32.11 -22.50
CA ALA A 164 10.62 30.64 -22.47
C ALA A 164 11.00 30.09 -23.85
N ALA A 165 10.27 30.49 -24.89
CA ALA A 165 10.55 30.04 -26.26
C ALA A 165 11.96 30.40 -26.74
N LYS A 166 12.43 31.62 -26.49
CA LYS A 166 13.79 32.08 -26.83
C LYS A 166 14.83 31.24 -26.09
N HIS A 167 14.66 31.05 -24.81
CA HIS A 167 15.58 30.28 -23.99
C HIS A 167 15.69 28.83 -24.45
N LEU A 168 14.56 28.14 -24.70
CA LEU A 168 14.52 26.75 -25.17
C LEU A 168 15.18 26.59 -26.53
N LYS A 169 14.93 27.50 -27.47
CA LYS A 169 15.60 27.51 -28.80
C LYS A 169 17.12 27.65 -28.70
N GLN A 170 17.62 28.51 -27.81
CA GLN A 170 19.06 28.68 -27.59
C GLN A 170 19.72 27.38 -27.06
N GLN A 171 18.94 26.54 -26.40
CA GLN A 171 19.39 25.24 -25.86
C GLN A 171 19.10 24.05 -26.79
N GLY A 172 18.57 24.31 -28.00
CA GLY A 172 18.25 23.25 -28.97
C GLY A 172 17.09 22.37 -28.60
N ILE A 173 16.18 22.86 -27.73
CA ILE A 173 15.00 22.11 -27.24
C ILE A 173 13.78 22.51 -28.08
N SER A 174 13.12 21.52 -28.66
CA SER A 174 11.81 21.66 -29.30
C SER A 174 10.68 21.51 -28.27
N PHE A 175 9.59 22.26 -28.46
CA PHE A 175 8.45 22.33 -27.55
C PHE A 175 7.14 22.50 -28.33
#